data_1d0aa656326e184c3f861ad8c52f251d
#
_entry.id   1d0aa656326e184c3f861ad8c52f251d
#
_cell.length_a   1.000
_cell.length_b   1.000
_cell.length_c   1.000
_cell.angle_alpha   90.00
_cell.angle_beta   90.00
_cell.angle_gamma   90.00
#
_symmetry.space_group_name_H-M   'P 1'
#
loop_
_entity.id
_entity.type
_entity.pdbx_description
1 polymer ?
#
loop_
_entity_poly.entity_id
_entity_poly.type
_entity_poly.pdbx_seq_one_letter_code
_entity_poly.pdbx_strand_id
1 'polypeptide(L)'
;MEFRIHLLKIILFLAIAFEFLSIKAFATELNNKIKFEIKASEKLEWYQLDNKIVALGNAEVKSNLFKINADEIEGFYNGQIGKGKIKKLIAKKNAAFKSSQIFINSNYMEYDLEEEILIVTGNNISMTSNLGSINAQKSLVYEKSKKQIFLEGNVLIELKNPNSKIYANRLIISIDEKENITLVKAIDMVNVKLDELQQNIFSDEAEFDNLKRKINFKGNVILNQNDSTLKGNNAIIDFEKGLSSITSTKQSSVTGVFY
;
A
#
# COMPACT_ATOMS: atom_id res chain seq x y z
N MET A 1 29.83 -12.54 -8.30
CA MET A 1 28.66 -13.38 -8.65
C MET A 1 27.57 -13.26 -7.58
N GLU A 2 27.92 -13.23 -6.30
CA GLU A 2 27.00 -13.05 -5.18
C GLU A 2 26.25 -11.69 -5.21
N PHE A 3 26.94 -10.60 -5.52
CA PHE A 3 26.36 -9.27 -5.65
C PHE A 3 25.20 -9.21 -6.68
N ARG A 4 25.30 -9.97 -7.79
CA ARG A 4 24.24 -10.10 -8.80
C ARG A 4 23.01 -10.87 -8.28
N ILE A 5 23.21 -11.85 -7.42
CA ILE A 5 22.15 -12.67 -6.85
C ILE A 5 21.35 -11.88 -5.80
N HIS A 6 22.04 -11.11 -4.95
CA HIS A 6 21.38 -10.23 -3.98
C HIS A 6 20.64 -9.08 -4.67
N LEU A 7 21.23 -8.54 -5.72
CA LEU A 7 20.63 -7.51 -6.54
C LEU A 7 19.35 -8.00 -7.27
N LEU A 8 19.35 -9.25 -7.76
CA LEU A 8 18.19 -9.91 -8.35
C LEU A 8 17.03 -10.05 -7.34
N LYS A 9 17.35 -10.28 -6.07
CA LYS A 9 16.37 -10.39 -4.98
C LYS A 9 15.70 -9.05 -4.66
N ILE A 10 16.40 -7.91 -4.75
CA ILE A 10 15.82 -6.56 -4.54
C ILE A 10 14.82 -6.22 -5.66
N ILE A 11 15.07 -6.70 -6.88
CA ILE A 11 14.17 -6.51 -8.02
C ILE A 11 12.95 -7.43 -7.92
N LEU A 12 13.16 -8.67 -7.52
CA LEU A 12 12.10 -9.60 -7.17
C LEU A 12 11.23 -9.05 -6.04
N PHE A 13 11.82 -8.25 -5.16
CA PHE A 13 11.24 -7.53 -4.06
C PHE A 13 10.15 -6.51 -4.48
N LEU A 14 10.39 -5.66 -5.47
CA LEU A 14 9.37 -4.74 -5.98
C LEU A 14 8.28 -5.50 -6.78
N ALA A 15 8.63 -6.61 -7.41
CA ALA A 15 7.67 -7.49 -8.07
C ALA A 15 6.84 -8.32 -7.05
N ILE A 16 7.42 -8.65 -5.90
CA ILE A 16 6.76 -9.41 -4.83
C ILE A 16 5.85 -8.49 -3.98
N ALA A 17 6.18 -7.22 -3.82
CA ALA A 17 5.24 -6.23 -3.23
C ALA A 17 3.90 -6.19 -4.00
N PHE A 18 3.88 -6.68 -5.22
CA PHE A 18 2.73 -6.80 -6.09
C PHE A 18 1.65 -7.80 -5.64
N GLU A 19 2.01 -8.92 -5.04
CA GLU A 19 1.00 -9.82 -4.47
C GLU A 19 0.25 -9.18 -3.28
N PHE A 20 0.81 -8.10 -2.70
CA PHE A 20 0.12 -7.29 -1.70
C PHE A 20 -1.18 -6.68 -2.22
N LEU A 21 -1.21 -6.38 -3.48
CA LEU A 21 -2.25 -5.57 -4.10
C LEU A 21 -3.10 -6.33 -5.11
N SER A 22 -2.97 -7.66 -5.18
CA SER A 22 -3.89 -8.45 -5.99
C SER A 22 -5.32 -8.35 -5.43
N ILE A 23 -5.84 -7.13 -5.52
CA ILE A 23 -7.27 -6.82 -5.52
C ILE A 23 -7.95 -7.47 -6.75
N LYS A 24 -7.22 -8.35 -7.47
CA LYS A 24 -7.77 -9.15 -8.59
C LYS A 24 -9.09 -9.82 -8.27
N ALA A 25 -9.33 -10.11 -6.98
CA ALA A 25 -10.60 -10.63 -6.52
C ALA A 25 -11.75 -9.63 -6.69
N PHE A 26 -11.47 -8.33 -6.77
CA PHE A 26 -12.53 -7.33 -6.84
C PHE A 26 -13.02 -7.06 -8.26
N ALA A 27 -12.16 -7.11 -9.26
CA ALA A 27 -12.49 -6.58 -10.60
C ALA A 27 -13.05 -7.62 -11.58
N THR A 28 -12.70 -8.90 -11.44
CA THR A 28 -13.01 -9.90 -12.48
C THR A 28 -14.39 -10.57 -12.33
N GLU A 29 -15.04 -10.45 -11.17
CA GLU A 29 -16.35 -11.09 -10.91
C GLU A 29 -17.53 -10.13 -10.75
N LEU A 30 -17.38 -8.83 -10.98
CA LEU A 30 -18.48 -7.86 -10.90
C LEU A 30 -19.65 -8.16 -11.87
N ASN A 31 -19.44 -9.02 -12.87
CA ASN A 31 -20.51 -9.48 -13.77
C ASN A 31 -21.37 -10.63 -13.21
N ASN A 32 -20.92 -11.31 -12.16
CA ASN A 32 -21.74 -12.27 -11.43
C ASN A 32 -22.35 -11.58 -10.21
N LYS A 33 -23.64 -11.82 -9.93
CA LYS A 33 -24.35 -11.27 -8.77
C LYS A 33 -23.61 -11.60 -7.49
N ILE A 34 -22.77 -10.66 -7.01
CA ILE A 34 -22.10 -10.80 -5.70
C ILE A 34 -23.23 -10.85 -4.65
N LYS A 35 -23.31 -11.94 -3.92
CA LYS A 35 -24.23 -12.06 -2.80
C LYS A 35 -23.55 -11.51 -1.55
N PHE A 36 -24.21 -10.57 -0.89
CA PHE A 36 -23.78 -10.05 0.41
C PHE A 36 -24.65 -10.65 1.52
N GLU A 37 -24.01 -11.12 2.57
CA GLU A 37 -24.64 -11.48 3.83
C GLU A 37 -24.27 -10.41 4.86
N ILE A 38 -25.26 -9.84 5.56
CA ILE A 38 -25.06 -8.80 6.57
C ILE A 38 -25.56 -9.34 7.90
N LYS A 39 -24.73 -9.23 8.95
CA LYS A 39 -25.06 -9.62 10.33
C LYS A 39 -24.74 -8.49 11.28
N ALA A 40 -25.44 -8.46 12.40
CA ALA A 40 -25.19 -7.55 13.51
C ALA A 40 -25.62 -8.21 14.82
N SER A 41 -24.94 -7.93 15.93
CA SER A 41 -25.30 -8.49 17.23
C SER A 41 -26.38 -7.68 17.98
N GLU A 42 -26.52 -6.40 17.64
CA GLU A 42 -27.46 -5.51 18.35
C GLU A 42 -28.66 -5.18 17.47
N LYS A 43 -28.44 -4.69 16.24
CA LYS A 43 -29.51 -4.16 15.42
C LYS A 43 -29.20 -4.20 13.94
N LEU A 44 -30.20 -4.53 13.11
CA LEU A 44 -30.16 -4.34 11.67
C LEU A 44 -31.34 -3.44 11.29
N GLU A 45 -31.04 -2.25 10.78
CA GLU A 45 -32.02 -1.26 10.37
C GLU A 45 -32.04 -1.12 8.86
N TRP A 46 -33.22 -0.87 8.34
CA TRP A 46 -33.43 -0.71 6.92
C TRP A 46 -34.15 0.61 6.59
N TYR A 47 -33.41 1.53 6.05
CA TYR A 47 -33.90 2.84 5.63
C TYR A 47 -34.26 2.80 4.14
N GLN A 48 -35.54 2.48 3.88
CA GLN A 48 -36.01 2.23 2.51
C GLN A 48 -35.97 3.47 1.62
N LEU A 49 -36.29 4.65 2.18
CA LEU A 49 -36.27 5.93 1.46
C LEU A 49 -34.85 6.35 1.09
N ASP A 50 -33.86 6.00 1.90
CA ASP A 50 -32.47 6.36 1.71
C ASP A 50 -31.67 5.27 0.98
N ASN A 51 -32.32 4.16 0.62
CA ASN A 51 -31.66 2.97 0.06
C ASN A 51 -30.43 2.53 0.88
N LYS A 52 -30.58 2.50 2.21
CA LYS A 52 -29.52 2.23 3.15
C LYS A 52 -29.91 1.13 4.14
N ILE A 53 -28.92 0.27 4.45
CA ILE A 53 -28.98 -0.71 5.54
C ILE A 53 -27.92 -0.30 6.55
N VAL A 54 -28.25 -0.35 7.84
CA VAL A 54 -27.31 -0.08 8.95
C VAL A 54 -27.27 -1.30 9.87
N ALA A 55 -26.08 -1.83 10.08
CA ALA A 55 -25.81 -2.93 10.99
C ALA A 55 -25.01 -2.40 12.20
N LEU A 56 -25.51 -2.63 13.41
CA LEU A 56 -24.94 -2.15 14.66
C LEU A 56 -24.54 -3.30 15.57
N GLY A 57 -23.41 -3.16 16.26
CA GLY A 57 -22.87 -4.14 17.19
C GLY A 57 -22.20 -5.31 16.49
N ASN A 58 -20.85 -5.39 16.56
CA ASN A 58 -20.07 -6.43 15.89
C ASN A 58 -20.59 -6.75 14.49
N ALA A 59 -20.84 -5.69 13.71
CA ALA A 59 -21.39 -5.80 12.38
C ALA A 59 -20.44 -6.53 11.44
N GLU A 60 -21.01 -7.37 10.60
CA GLU A 60 -20.28 -8.17 9.60
C GLU A 60 -20.97 -8.06 8.24
N VAL A 61 -20.20 -7.77 7.21
CA VAL A 61 -20.59 -7.94 5.80
C VAL A 61 -19.68 -8.98 5.19
N LYS A 62 -20.27 -10.02 4.61
CA LYS A 62 -19.54 -11.11 3.96
C LYS A 62 -19.99 -11.29 2.53
N SER A 63 -19.04 -11.48 1.63
CA SER A 63 -19.24 -11.93 0.26
C SER A 63 -18.41 -13.18 -0.02
N ASN A 64 -18.44 -13.69 -1.24
CA ASN A 64 -17.52 -14.74 -1.69
C ASN A 64 -16.05 -14.26 -1.80
N LEU A 65 -15.82 -12.95 -1.89
CA LEU A 65 -14.49 -12.36 -2.14
C LEU A 65 -13.84 -11.83 -0.86
N PHE A 66 -14.62 -11.26 0.05
CA PHE A 66 -14.11 -10.60 1.24
C PHE A 66 -15.12 -10.59 2.39
N LYS A 67 -14.60 -10.23 3.53
CA LYS A 67 -15.35 -10.01 4.76
C LYS A 67 -14.94 -8.66 5.36
N ILE A 68 -15.93 -7.86 5.79
CA ILE A 68 -15.73 -6.62 6.56
C ILE A 68 -16.39 -6.80 7.93
N ASN A 69 -15.68 -6.40 8.98
CA ASN A 69 -16.19 -6.31 10.34
C ASN A 69 -15.99 -4.88 10.87
N ALA A 70 -16.90 -4.40 11.69
CA ALA A 70 -16.80 -3.13 12.40
C ALA A 70 -17.83 -3.06 13.55
N ASP A 71 -17.77 -2.02 14.37
CA ASP A 71 -18.85 -1.78 15.35
C ASP A 71 -20.15 -1.36 14.63
N GLU A 72 -20.03 -0.62 13.52
CA GLU A 72 -21.11 -0.17 12.67
C GLU A 72 -20.75 -0.35 11.19
N ILE A 73 -21.69 -0.90 10.41
CA ILE A 73 -21.56 -0.96 8.95
C ILE A 73 -22.81 -0.38 8.30
N GLU A 74 -22.62 0.56 7.39
CA GLU A 74 -23.65 1.08 6.50
C GLU A 74 -23.45 0.51 5.10
N GLY A 75 -24.51 -0.01 4.50
CA GLY A 75 -24.52 -0.47 3.12
C GLY A 75 -25.52 0.33 2.30
N PHE A 76 -25.08 0.96 1.23
CA PHE A 76 -25.92 1.69 0.29
C PHE A 76 -26.15 0.84 -0.95
N TYR A 77 -27.37 0.83 -1.43
CA TYR A 77 -27.75 0.04 -2.60
C TYR A 77 -28.57 0.87 -3.61
N ASN A 78 -28.57 0.43 -4.87
CA ASN A 78 -29.44 0.99 -5.91
C ASN A 78 -30.54 -0.02 -6.26
N GLY A 79 -31.71 0.49 -6.71
CA GLY A 79 -32.85 -0.34 -7.13
C GLY A 79 -33.77 -0.77 -5.98
N GLN A 80 -34.69 -1.69 -6.30
CA GLN A 80 -35.65 -2.22 -5.32
C GLN A 80 -35.01 -3.23 -4.37
N ILE A 81 -35.53 -3.30 -3.16
CA ILE A 81 -35.19 -4.26 -2.12
C ILE A 81 -35.15 -5.69 -2.64
N GLY A 82 -34.03 -6.40 -2.38
CA GLY A 82 -33.82 -7.78 -2.83
C GLY A 82 -33.48 -7.93 -4.31
N LYS A 83 -33.54 -6.84 -5.09
CA LYS A 83 -33.11 -6.79 -6.49
C LYS A 83 -31.97 -5.78 -6.72
N GLY A 84 -31.74 -4.89 -5.75
CA GLY A 84 -30.68 -3.88 -5.80
C GLY A 84 -29.30 -4.46 -5.60
N LYS A 85 -28.28 -3.77 -6.13
CA LYS A 85 -26.87 -4.07 -5.88
C LYS A 85 -26.33 -3.12 -4.82
N ILE A 86 -25.54 -3.62 -3.88
CA ILE A 86 -24.78 -2.76 -2.97
C ILE A 86 -23.76 -2.01 -3.82
N LYS A 87 -23.76 -0.70 -3.69
CA LYS A 87 -22.86 0.21 -4.40
C LYS A 87 -21.77 0.76 -3.51
N LYS A 88 -22.02 0.88 -2.21
CA LYS A 88 -21.10 1.47 -1.27
C LYS A 88 -21.23 0.82 0.11
N LEU A 89 -20.11 0.59 0.76
CA LEU A 89 -20.03 0.10 2.13
C LEU A 89 -19.21 1.10 2.95
N ILE A 90 -19.68 1.41 4.16
CA ILE A 90 -18.96 2.23 5.14
C ILE A 90 -18.87 1.45 6.44
N ALA A 91 -17.66 1.20 6.91
CA ALA A 91 -17.37 0.53 8.16
C ALA A 91 -16.76 1.54 9.14
N LYS A 92 -17.32 1.65 10.34
CA LYS A 92 -16.96 2.66 11.33
C LYS A 92 -16.59 2.00 12.65
N LYS A 93 -15.51 2.45 13.26
CA LYS A 93 -14.92 1.97 14.51
C LYS A 93 -14.52 0.49 14.40
N ASN A 94 -13.26 0.22 14.74
CA ASN A 94 -12.69 -1.14 14.68
C ASN A 94 -12.91 -1.82 13.31
N ALA A 95 -12.80 -1.03 12.22
CA ALA A 95 -13.02 -1.52 10.87
C ALA A 95 -11.91 -2.50 10.46
N ALA A 96 -12.29 -3.70 10.08
CA ALA A 96 -11.39 -4.75 9.62
C ALA A 96 -11.89 -5.32 8.29
N PHE A 97 -11.00 -5.39 7.32
CA PHE A 97 -11.23 -6.02 6.02
C PHE A 97 -10.37 -7.28 5.91
N LYS A 98 -10.93 -8.35 5.42
CA LYS A 98 -10.20 -9.61 5.18
C LYS A 98 -10.58 -10.21 3.84
N SER A 99 -9.57 -10.48 3.01
CA SER A 99 -9.68 -11.32 1.83
C SER A 99 -8.83 -12.59 1.98
N SER A 100 -8.69 -13.37 0.92
CA SER A 100 -7.77 -14.52 0.91
C SER A 100 -6.30 -14.14 1.06
N GLN A 101 -5.92 -12.92 0.71
CA GLN A 101 -4.52 -12.48 0.62
C GLN A 101 -4.16 -11.36 1.58
N ILE A 102 -5.14 -10.51 1.94
CA ILE A 102 -4.91 -9.25 2.64
C ILE A 102 -5.81 -9.17 3.87
N PHE A 103 -5.25 -8.63 4.94
CA PHE A 103 -5.98 -8.22 6.13
C PHE A 103 -5.66 -6.75 6.43
N ILE A 104 -6.69 -5.90 6.55
CA ILE A 104 -6.58 -4.47 6.87
C ILE A 104 -7.33 -4.18 8.15
N ASN A 105 -6.71 -3.44 9.08
CA ASN A 105 -7.34 -2.87 10.25
C ASN A 105 -7.26 -1.35 10.21
N SER A 106 -8.31 -0.68 10.68
CA SER A 106 -8.39 0.77 10.74
C SER A 106 -9.52 1.24 11.67
N ASN A 107 -9.68 2.56 11.81
CA ASN A 107 -10.85 3.13 12.51
C ASN A 107 -12.05 3.30 11.59
N TYR A 108 -11.80 3.57 10.31
CA TYR A 108 -12.84 3.84 9.32
C TYR A 108 -12.42 3.29 7.96
N MET A 109 -13.40 2.76 7.25
CA MET A 109 -13.22 2.27 5.90
C MET A 109 -14.46 2.58 5.07
N GLU A 110 -14.26 3.08 3.87
CA GLU A 110 -15.29 3.33 2.89
C GLU A 110 -14.90 2.67 1.58
N TYR A 111 -15.78 1.86 1.02
CA TYR A 111 -15.57 1.22 -0.27
C TYR A 111 -16.73 1.53 -1.21
N ASP A 112 -16.44 2.33 -2.22
CA ASP A 112 -17.32 2.56 -3.36
C ASP A 112 -17.07 1.45 -4.39
N LEU A 113 -18.07 0.58 -4.59
CA LEU A 113 -17.96 -0.56 -5.49
C LEU A 113 -18.24 -0.17 -6.96
N GLU A 114 -18.89 0.97 -7.21
CA GLU A 114 -19.15 1.46 -8.57
C GLU A 114 -17.95 2.18 -9.13
N GLU A 115 -17.34 3.06 -8.33
CA GLU A 115 -16.14 3.82 -8.71
C GLU A 115 -14.84 3.04 -8.45
N GLU A 116 -14.92 1.91 -7.74
CA GLU A 116 -13.78 1.10 -7.30
C GLU A 116 -12.75 1.92 -6.52
N ILE A 117 -13.24 2.72 -5.55
CA ILE A 117 -12.45 3.54 -4.65
C ILE A 117 -12.54 2.98 -3.24
N LEU A 118 -11.39 2.64 -2.64
CA LEU A 118 -11.29 2.26 -1.23
C LEU A 118 -10.58 3.37 -0.46
N ILE A 119 -11.22 3.90 0.56
CA ILE A 119 -10.68 4.89 1.49
C ILE A 119 -10.60 4.25 2.86
N VAL A 120 -9.40 4.25 3.44
CA VAL A 120 -9.15 3.76 4.80
C VAL A 120 -8.52 4.90 5.58
N THR A 121 -9.06 5.23 6.75
CA THR A 121 -8.54 6.30 7.59
C THR A 121 -8.45 5.90 9.06
N GLY A 122 -7.52 6.51 9.78
CA GLY A 122 -7.30 6.27 11.20
C GLY A 122 -5.86 6.52 11.62
N ASN A 123 -5.65 6.60 12.92
CA ASN A 123 -4.32 6.83 13.49
C ASN A 123 -3.43 5.58 13.50
N ASN A 124 -3.98 4.43 13.15
CA ASN A 124 -3.26 3.17 13.12
C ASN A 124 -3.86 2.25 12.06
N ILE A 125 -3.55 2.58 10.80
CA ILE A 125 -3.90 1.74 9.66
C ILE A 125 -2.83 0.67 9.54
N SER A 126 -3.23 -0.58 9.54
CA SER A 126 -2.32 -1.70 9.32
C SER A 126 -2.86 -2.61 8.22
N MET A 127 -2.03 -2.91 7.24
CA MET A 127 -2.31 -3.88 6.20
C MET A 127 -1.25 -4.98 6.27
N THR A 128 -1.67 -6.22 6.29
CA THR A 128 -0.76 -7.38 6.35
C THR A 128 -1.08 -8.40 5.28
N SER A 129 -0.03 -9.08 4.82
CA SER A 129 -0.10 -10.23 3.92
C SER A 129 0.99 -11.25 4.26
N ASN A 130 1.07 -12.34 3.49
CA ASN A 130 2.18 -13.30 3.59
C ASN A 130 3.54 -12.67 3.27
N LEU A 131 3.60 -11.59 2.49
CA LEU A 131 4.82 -10.95 2.01
C LEU A 131 5.37 -9.88 2.96
N GLY A 132 4.53 -9.31 3.82
CA GLY A 132 4.95 -8.25 4.74
C GLY A 132 3.79 -7.44 5.30
N SER A 133 4.08 -6.22 5.71
CA SER A 133 3.10 -5.29 6.27
C SER A 133 3.30 -3.86 5.78
N ILE A 134 2.21 -3.10 5.79
CA ILE A 134 2.18 -1.65 5.59
C ILE A 134 1.47 -1.04 6.79
N ASN A 135 2.06 -0.03 7.40
CA ASN A 135 1.45 0.77 8.44
C ASN A 135 1.41 2.23 8.00
N ALA A 136 0.31 2.93 8.31
CA ALA A 136 0.14 4.35 8.06
C ALA A 136 -0.69 4.99 9.18
N GLN A 137 -0.46 6.28 9.46
CA GLN A 137 -1.12 6.96 10.58
C GLN A 137 -2.22 7.94 10.15
N LYS A 138 -2.53 8.06 8.86
CA LYS A 138 -3.54 9.00 8.41
C LYS A 138 -4.51 8.40 7.41
N SER A 139 -4.02 7.95 6.26
CA SER A 139 -4.88 7.42 5.21
C SER A 139 -4.17 6.41 4.30
N LEU A 140 -4.98 5.49 3.76
CA LEU A 140 -4.71 4.69 2.58
C LEU A 140 -5.88 4.89 1.63
N VAL A 141 -5.62 5.30 0.40
CA VAL A 141 -6.63 5.48 -0.64
C VAL A 141 -6.20 4.70 -1.87
N TYR A 142 -7.00 3.73 -2.28
CA TYR A 142 -6.88 3.06 -3.57
C TYR A 142 -7.91 3.63 -4.53
N GLU A 143 -7.48 4.03 -5.70
CA GLU A 143 -8.33 4.59 -6.75
C GLU A 143 -8.00 3.90 -8.08
N LYS A 144 -8.88 3.00 -8.51
CA LYS A 144 -8.65 2.16 -9.69
C LYS A 144 -8.56 2.98 -10.97
N SER A 145 -9.41 3.99 -11.13
CA SER A 145 -9.42 4.85 -12.32
C SER A 145 -8.09 5.56 -12.54
N LYS A 146 -7.40 5.93 -11.45
CA LYS A 146 -6.05 6.52 -11.48
C LYS A 146 -4.94 5.48 -11.49
N LYS A 147 -5.27 4.20 -11.21
CA LYS A 147 -4.31 3.12 -11.04
C LYS A 147 -3.26 3.47 -9.98
N GLN A 148 -3.70 4.07 -8.88
CA GLN A 148 -2.83 4.56 -7.83
C GLN A 148 -3.33 4.19 -6.45
N ILE A 149 -2.35 4.03 -5.55
CA ILE A 149 -2.57 3.90 -4.13
C ILE A 149 -1.77 4.99 -3.46
N PHE A 150 -2.45 5.75 -2.62
CA PHE A 150 -1.87 6.82 -1.82
C PHE A 150 -1.85 6.40 -0.37
N LEU A 151 -0.69 6.56 0.28
CA LEU A 151 -0.54 6.36 1.71
C LEU A 151 0.03 7.63 2.33
N GLU A 152 -0.49 8.02 3.47
CA GLU A 152 -0.09 9.23 4.17
C GLU A 152 -0.02 9.01 5.68
N GLY A 153 0.96 9.66 6.32
CA GLY A 153 1.18 9.72 7.75
C GLY A 153 2.12 8.61 8.25
N ASN A 154 3.42 8.93 8.34
CA ASN A 154 4.44 8.04 8.88
C ASN A 154 4.32 6.60 8.34
N VAL A 155 4.38 6.50 7.03
CA VAL A 155 4.21 5.22 6.34
C VAL A 155 5.44 4.35 6.57
N LEU A 156 5.21 3.12 7.01
CA LEU A 156 6.21 2.06 7.12
C LEU A 156 5.79 0.87 6.29
N ILE A 157 6.61 0.46 5.35
CA ILE A 157 6.52 -0.83 4.67
C ILE A 157 7.60 -1.73 5.23
N GLU A 158 7.21 -2.92 5.68
CA GLU A 158 8.13 -3.97 6.08
C GLU A 158 7.91 -5.19 5.21
N LEU A 159 8.96 -5.68 4.60
CA LEU A 159 8.92 -6.86 3.75
C LEU A 159 9.71 -7.99 4.38
N LYS A 160 9.20 -9.21 4.22
CA LYS A 160 9.78 -10.39 4.86
C LYS A 160 10.91 -11.03 4.05
N ASN A 161 10.86 -10.89 2.72
CA ASN A 161 11.83 -11.54 1.86
C ASN A 161 12.02 -10.78 0.53
N PRO A 162 13.16 -10.09 0.34
CA PRO A 162 14.24 -9.88 1.31
C PRO A 162 13.81 -8.97 2.46
N ASN A 163 14.41 -9.16 3.64
CA ASN A 163 14.11 -8.32 4.79
C ASN A 163 14.52 -6.87 4.52
N SER A 164 13.54 -5.97 4.49
CA SER A 164 13.78 -4.57 4.21
C SER A 164 12.61 -3.70 4.64
N LYS A 165 12.94 -2.42 4.89
CA LYS A 165 11.98 -1.44 5.39
C LYS A 165 12.07 -0.15 4.59
N ILE A 166 10.92 0.44 4.32
CA ILE A 166 10.79 1.75 3.69
C ILE A 166 9.96 2.63 4.62
N TYR A 167 10.54 3.73 5.05
CA TYR A 167 9.86 4.77 5.81
C TYR A 167 9.71 6.01 4.94
N ALA A 168 8.55 6.65 4.98
CA ALA A 168 8.31 7.95 4.36
C ALA A 168 7.08 8.60 5.00
N ASN A 169 6.93 9.90 4.87
CA ASN A 169 5.69 10.55 5.31
C ASN A 169 4.53 10.26 4.35
N ARG A 170 4.84 10.13 3.04
CA ARG A 170 3.86 9.82 2.00
C ARG A 170 4.43 8.80 1.01
N LEU A 171 3.56 7.93 0.52
CA LEU A 171 3.87 6.99 -0.55
C LEU A 171 2.79 7.06 -1.64
N ILE A 172 3.23 7.04 -2.89
CA ILE A 172 2.37 6.91 -4.07
C ILE A 172 2.82 5.67 -4.82
N ILE A 173 1.92 4.72 -5.01
CA ILE A 173 2.18 3.49 -5.73
C ILE A 173 1.36 3.54 -7.01
N SER A 174 2.01 3.43 -8.17
CA SER A 174 1.35 3.33 -9.47
C SER A 174 1.32 1.88 -9.94
N ILE A 175 0.22 1.47 -10.54
CA ILE A 175 -0.01 0.12 -11.04
C ILE A 175 -0.38 0.14 -12.52
N ASP A 176 -0.15 -0.97 -13.23
CA ASP A 176 -0.59 -1.16 -14.62
C ASP A 176 -2.02 -1.74 -14.69
N GLU A 177 -2.51 -2.04 -15.92
CA GLU A 177 -3.82 -2.66 -16.17
C GLU A 177 -3.96 -4.06 -15.54
N LYS A 178 -2.84 -4.71 -15.29
CA LYS A 178 -2.80 -6.03 -14.62
C LYS A 178 -2.56 -5.90 -13.13
N GLU A 179 -2.63 -4.65 -12.63
CA GLU A 179 -2.37 -4.29 -11.24
C GLU A 179 -0.92 -4.55 -10.79
N ASN A 180 0.06 -4.66 -11.70
CA ASN A 180 1.47 -4.74 -11.35
C ASN A 180 2.00 -3.38 -10.94
N ILE A 181 2.79 -3.32 -9.87
CA ILE A 181 3.46 -2.09 -9.47
C ILE A 181 4.47 -1.71 -10.56
N THR A 182 4.30 -0.51 -11.08
CA THR A 182 5.21 0.08 -12.07
C THR A 182 6.14 1.09 -11.43
N LEU A 183 5.64 1.86 -10.46
CA LEU A 183 6.37 2.93 -9.80
C LEU A 183 5.98 3.03 -8.32
N VAL A 184 6.95 3.24 -7.44
CA VAL A 184 6.71 3.65 -6.04
C VAL A 184 7.48 4.93 -5.78
N LYS A 185 6.76 5.99 -5.40
CA LYS A 185 7.35 7.27 -5.01
C LYS A 185 7.19 7.48 -3.51
N ALA A 186 8.30 7.57 -2.81
CA ALA A 186 8.38 7.90 -1.40
C ALA A 186 8.75 9.39 -1.25
N ILE A 187 8.06 10.11 -0.38
CA ILE A 187 8.16 11.56 -0.26
C ILE A 187 8.22 11.95 1.21
N ASP A 188 9.12 12.84 1.52
CA ASP A 188 9.40 13.40 2.85
C ASP A 188 9.93 12.37 3.86
N MET A 189 11.08 12.64 4.42
CA MET A 189 11.74 11.81 5.44
C MET A 189 11.95 10.36 5.01
N VAL A 190 12.41 10.18 3.78
CA VAL A 190 12.60 8.83 3.24
C VAL A 190 13.79 8.14 3.93
N ASN A 191 13.56 6.93 4.39
CA ASN A 191 14.59 6.04 4.89
C ASN A 191 14.34 4.63 4.33
N VAL A 192 15.28 4.13 3.55
CA VAL A 192 15.27 2.79 2.98
C VAL A 192 16.34 1.94 3.64
N LYS A 193 15.91 0.87 4.31
CA LYS A 193 16.79 -0.07 5.01
C LYS A 193 16.79 -1.41 4.29
N LEU A 194 17.96 -1.84 3.86
CA LEU A 194 18.21 -3.08 3.14
C LEU A 194 19.11 -3.96 4.02
N ASP A 195 18.49 -4.82 4.84
CA ASP A 195 19.21 -5.58 5.86
C ASP A 195 20.24 -6.55 5.26
N GLU A 196 19.90 -7.23 4.16
CA GLU A 196 20.83 -8.15 3.49
C GLU A 196 22.08 -7.45 2.94
N LEU A 197 21.98 -6.18 2.55
CA LEU A 197 23.10 -5.38 2.04
C LEU A 197 23.78 -4.55 3.12
N GLN A 198 23.25 -4.58 4.34
CA GLN A 198 23.63 -3.71 5.45
C GLN A 198 23.66 -2.22 5.04
N GLN A 199 22.69 -1.84 4.20
CA GLN A 199 22.56 -0.48 3.69
C GLN A 199 21.39 0.24 4.36
N ASN A 200 21.62 1.51 4.68
CA ASN A 200 20.60 2.42 5.16
C ASN A 200 20.73 3.75 4.40
N ILE A 201 19.68 4.13 3.67
CA ILE A 201 19.70 5.25 2.75
C ILE A 201 18.64 6.25 3.17
N PHE A 202 19.07 7.48 3.40
CA PHE A 202 18.19 8.61 3.72
C PHE A 202 18.15 9.56 2.54
N SER A 203 16.98 10.18 2.30
CA SER A 203 16.77 11.21 1.29
C SER A 203 15.48 11.98 1.56
N ASP A 204 15.26 13.07 0.83
CA ASP A 204 13.97 13.79 0.86
C ASP A 204 12.92 13.04 0.03
N GLU A 205 13.33 12.49 -1.12
CA GLU A 205 12.49 11.69 -2.01
C GLU A 205 13.21 10.43 -2.49
N ALA A 206 12.45 9.37 -2.75
CA ALA A 206 12.94 8.21 -3.50
C ALA A 206 11.88 7.75 -4.50
N GLU A 207 12.34 7.31 -5.67
CA GLU A 207 11.51 6.79 -6.74
C GLU A 207 12.03 5.43 -7.19
N PHE A 208 11.22 4.41 -7.00
CA PHE A 208 11.49 3.02 -7.37
C PHE A 208 10.79 2.73 -8.69
N ASP A 209 11.51 2.77 -9.79
CA ASP A 209 11.01 2.46 -11.14
C ASP A 209 11.22 0.97 -11.41
N ASN A 210 10.12 0.21 -11.32
CA ASN A 210 10.17 -1.24 -11.49
C ASN A 210 10.41 -1.64 -12.95
N LEU A 211 9.92 -0.83 -13.90
CA LEU A 211 10.11 -1.09 -15.34
C LEU A 211 11.55 -0.88 -15.76
N LYS A 212 12.19 0.17 -15.25
CA LYS A 212 13.61 0.50 -15.52
C LYS A 212 14.57 -0.18 -14.56
N ARG A 213 14.06 -0.88 -13.55
CA ARG A 213 14.86 -1.54 -12.51
C ARG A 213 15.85 -0.59 -11.85
N LYS A 214 15.36 0.59 -11.43
CA LYS A 214 16.17 1.66 -10.85
C LYS A 214 15.52 2.25 -9.62
N ILE A 215 16.39 2.72 -8.70
CA ILE A 215 15.96 3.60 -7.62
C ILE A 215 16.69 4.92 -7.79
N ASN A 216 15.95 6.02 -7.78
CA ASN A 216 16.47 7.36 -7.77
C ASN A 216 16.18 8.00 -6.43
N PHE A 217 17.20 8.44 -5.72
CA PHE A 217 17.09 9.20 -4.48
C PHE A 217 17.41 10.67 -4.77
N LYS A 218 16.63 11.59 -4.20
CA LYS A 218 16.78 13.03 -4.39
C LYS A 218 16.72 13.76 -3.07
N GLY A 219 17.59 14.77 -2.93
CA GLY A 219 17.66 15.66 -1.79
C GLY A 219 18.33 15.02 -0.58
N ASN A 220 19.37 15.65 -0.08
CA ASN A 220 20.07 15.31 1.16
C ASN A 220 20.40 13.82 1.30
N VAL A 221 20.91 13.20 0.23
CA VAL A 221 21.16 11.76 0.21
C VAL A 221 22.32 11.40 1.12
N ILE A 222 22.09 10.47 2.04
CA ILE A 222 23.08 9.83 2.90
C ILE A 222 22.93 8.32 2.73
N LEU A 223 23.95 7.65 2.25
CA LEU A 223 24.04 6.20 2.17
C LEU A 223 25.07 5.72 3.19
N ASN A 224 24.61 4.93 4.14
CA ASN A 224 25.46 4.23 5.09
C ASN A 224 25.52 2.74 4.70
N GLN A 225 26.74 2.20 4.64
CA GLN A 225 26.96 0.77 4.40
C GLN A 225 28.17 0.32 5.22
N ASN A 226 27.96 -0.63 6.12
CA ASN A 226 28.95 -1.02 7.11
C ASN A 226 29.49 0.24 7.83
N ASP A 227 30.83 0.43 7.84
CA ASP A 227 31.49 1.58 8.45
C ASP A 227 31.67 2.76 7.46
N SER A 228 31.11 2.68 6.26
CA SER A 228 31.28 3.70 5.23
C SER A 228 30.04 4.56 5.10
N THR A 229 30.26 5.86 4.88
CA THR A 229 29.19 6.85 4.64
C THR A 229 29.47 7.63 3.36
N LEU A 230 28.49 7.67 2.47
CA LEU A 230 28.52 8.49 1.25
C LEU A 230 27.40 9.55 1.33
N LYS A 231 27.71 10.79 0.96
CA LYS A 231 26.77 11.92 0.97
C LYS A 231 26.76 12.64 -0.36
N GLY A 232 25.58 13.09 -0.79
CA GLY A 232 25.39 13.87 -2.01
C GLY A 232 23.98 14.42 -2.12
N ASN A 233 23.62 15.01 -3.24
CA ASN A 233 22.28 15.54 -3.47
C ASN A 233 21.35 14.52 -4.14
N ASN A 234 21.92 13.64 -4.98
CA ASN A 234 21.17 12.61 -5.65
C ASN A 234 21.96 11.30 -5.62
N ALA A 235 21.24 10.18 -5.62
CA ALA A 235 21.84 8.88 -5.87
C ALA A 235 20.96 8.07 -6.82
N ILE A 236 21.60 7.21 -7.60
CA ILE A 236 20.94 6.27 -8.50
C ILE A 236 21.49 4.88 -8.21
N ILE A 237 20.61 3.93 -8.02
CA ILE A 237 20.93 2.51 -8.00
C ILE A 237 20.33 1.90 -9.26
N ASP A 238 21.17 1.45 -10.17
CA ASP A 238 20.79 0.79 -11.42
C ASP A 238 21.04 -0.71 -11.27
N PHE A 239 19.99 -1.46 -11.11
CA PHE A 239 20.09 -2.91 -10.85
C PHE A 239 20.50 -3.71 -12.10
N GLU A 240 20.22 -3.22 -13.29
CA GLU A 240 20.64 -3.91 -14.53
C GLU A 240 22.15 -3.82 -14.73
N LYS A 241 22.69 -2.63 -14.43
CA LYS A 241 24.13 -2.37 -14.57
C LYS A 241 24.94 -2.76 -13.34
N GLY A 242 24.30 -3.04 -12.21
CA GLY A 242 24.99 -3.22 -10.93
C GLY A 242 25.75 -1.97 -10.51
N LEU A 243 25.22 -0.78 -10.85
CA LEU A 243 25.86 0.50 -10.62
C LEU A 243 25.13 1.29 -9.55
N SER A 244 25.87 1.75 -8.55
CA SER A 244 25.40 2.78 -7.63
C SER A 244 26.23 4.04 -7.85
N SER A 245 25.59 5.18 -8.05
CA SER A 245 26.27 6.46 -8.21
C SER A 245 25.62 7.52 -7.31
N ILE A 246 26.47 8.37 -6.74
CA ILE A 246 26.06 9.54 -5.97
C ILE A 246 26.61 10.77 -6.67
N THR A 247 25.76 11.79 -6.81
CA THR A 247 26.11 13.05 -7.45
C THR A 247 25.72 14.21 -6.57
N SER A 248 26.39 15.34 -6.78
CA SER A 248 26.12 16.59 -6.10
C SER A 248 25.81 17.70 -7.08
N THR A 249 25.20 18.78 -6.61
CA THR A 249 25.00 19.99 -7.41
C THR A 249 26.30 20.77 -7.54
N LYS A 250 26.33 21.76 -8.45
CA LYS A 250 27.54 22.63 -8.63
C LYS A 250 27.95 23.38 -7.37
N GLN A 251 27.11 23.47 -6.35
CA GLN A 251 27.37 24.20 -5.10
C GLN A 251 27.72 23.29 -3.92
N SER A 252 27.76 21.98 -4.12
CA SER A 252 28.05 21.00 -3.08
C SER A 252 28.94 19.88 -3.63
N SER A 253 29.68 19.21 -2.78
CA SER A 253 30.56 18.11 -3.15
C SER A 253 29.97 16.76 -2.75
N VAL A 254 30.31 15.70 -3.48
CA VAL A 254 30.15 14.34 -2.99
C VAL A 254 31.25 14.06 -1.97
N THR A 255 30.85 13.48 -0.83
CA THR A 255 31.78 13.12 0.22
C THR A 255 31.65 11.63 0.53
N GLY A 256 32.79 10.96 0.66
CA GLY A 256 32.88 9.57 1.11
C GLY A 256 33.83 9.44 2.30
N VAL A 257 33.41 8.72 3.33
CA VAL A 257 34.21 8.36 4.48
C VAL A 257 34.24 6.84 4.55
N PHE A 258 35.40 6.27 4.59
CA PHE A 258 35.66 4.84 4.62
C PHE A 258 36.56 4.52 5.80
N TYR A 259 36.26 3.48 6.58
CA TYR A 259 37.01 3.01 7.71
C TYR A 259 37.51 1.58 7.52
#